data_fb1d7d5b43de3abba49cbc87e7a06269
#
_entry.id   fb1d7d5b43de3abba49cbc87e7a06269
#
_cell.length_a   1.000
_cell.length_b   1.000
_cell.length_c   1.000
_cell.angle_alpha   90.00
_cell.angle_beta   90.00
_cell.angle_gamma   90.00
#
_symmetry.space_group_name_H-M   'P 1'
#
loop_
_entity.id
_entity.type
_entity.pdbx_description
1 polymer ?
#
loop_
_entity_poly.entity_id
_entity_poly.type
_entity_poly.pdbx_seq_one_letter_code
_entity_poly.pdbx_strand_id
1 'polypeptide(L)'
;MHVLRRLRETLVPEGIVLDLQVIRPHPIVEVDGSVLCEIDGSSLFVGADAARAAVDLLVAEQLLEEEAVDDHDVRKHYIDGAALVADFETGGRKIPVAAIPVVQAVERECVVRERCRVRRLRRIEAAPRGLGGLGWTAP
;
A
#
# COMPACT_ATOMS: atom_id res chain seq x y z
N MET A 1 -5.79 13.69 -3.75
CA MET A 1 -7.02 13.24 -4.44
C MET A 1 -6.96 13.27 -5.97
N HIS A 2 -6.27 14.22 -6.60
CA HIS A 2 -6.17 14.31 -8.08
C HIS A 2 -5.50 13.09 -8.75
N VAL A 3 -4.51 12.46 -8.11
CA VAL A 3 -3.75 11.34 -8.71
C VAL A 3 -4.64 10.13 -8.97
N LEU A 4 -5.44 9.72 -8.00
CA LEU A 4 -6.30 8.54 -8.13
C LEU A 4 -7.46 8.77 -9.12
N ARG A 5 -8.02 9.97 -9.20
CA ARG A 5 -9.01 10.31 -10.22
C ARG A 5 -8.41 10.28 -11.62
N ARG A 6 -7.21 10.84 -11.80
CA ARG A 6 -6.47 10.74 -13.08
C ARG A 6 -6.13 9.30 -13.43
N LEU A 7 -5.71 8.49 -12.46
CA LEU A 7 -5.45 7.07 -12.68
C LEU A 7 -6.72 6.39 -13.23
N ARG A 8 -7.89 6.64 -12.63
CA ARG A 8 -9.16 6.11 -13.13
C ARG A 8 -9.45 6.55 -14.57
N GLU A 9 -9.17 7.80 -14.92
CA GLU A 9 -9.41 8.34 -16.26
C GLU A 9 -8.51 7.70 -17.32
N THR A 10 -7.30 7.25 -16.94
CA THR A 10 -6.36 6.56 -17.81
C THR A 10 -6.63 5.07 -17.98
N LEU A 11 -7.41 4.47 -17.07
CA LEU A 11 -7.79 3.07 -17.16
C LEU A 11 -8.75 2.86 -18.33
N VAL A 12 -8.51 1.80 -19.10
CA VAL A 12 -9.48 1.30 -20.08
C VAL A 12 -10.77 0.86 -19.35
N PRO A 13 -11.90 0.77 -20.08
CA PRO A 13 -13.11 0.14 -19.55
C PRO A 13 -12.78 -1.22 -18.93
N GLU A 14 -13.34 -1.51 -17.75
CA GLU A 14 -13.05 -2.71 -16.95
C GLU A 14 -11.56 -2.88 -16.54
N GLY A 15 -10.77 -1.83 -16.66
CA GLY A 15 -9.38 -1.81 -16.21
C GLY A 15 -9.26 -2.08 -14.70
N ILE A 16 -8.17 -2.75 -14.31
CA ILE A 16 -7.89 -3.16 -12.94
C ILE A 16 -6.75 -2.31 -12.38
N VAL A 17 -6.88 -1.91 -11.12
CA VAL A 17 -5.81 -1.33 -10.29
C VAL A 17 -5.46 -2.33 -9.19
N LEU A 18 -4.18 -2.59 -9.01
CA LEU A 18 -3.66 -3.25 -7.82
C LEU A 18 -3.09 -2.16 -6.90
N ASP A 19 -3.70 -2.01 -5.73
CA ASP A 19 -3.27 -1.09 -4.69
C ASP A 19 -2.53 -1.86 -3.61
N LEU A 20 -1.22 -1.64 -3.49
CA LEU A 20 -0.37 -2.28 -2.50
C LEU A 20 0.06 -1.25 -1.46
N GLN A 21 -0.25 -1.53 -0.21
CA GLN A 21 0.05 -0.63 0.92
C GLN A 21 0.62 -1.40 2.10
N VAL A 22 1.58 -0.78 2.80
CA VAL A 22 2.03 -1.26 4.10
C VAL A 22 0.95 -0.98 5.13
N ILE A 23 0.64 -1.97 5.96
CA ILE A 23 -0.31 -1.86 7.06
C ILE A 23 0.36 -2.24 8.38
N ARG A 24 -0.28 -1.86 9.50
CA ARG A 24 0.17 -2.28 10.85
C ARG A 24 0.17 -3.81 10.99
N PRO A 25 1.02 -4.39 11.83
CA PRO A 25 1.90 -3.73 12.81
C PRO A 25 3.18 -3.14 12.21
N HIS A 26 3.99 -2.51 13.06
CA HIS A 26 5.33 -2.04 12.68
C HIS A 26 6.17 -3.17 12.06
N PRO A 27 6.99 -2.86 11.04
CA PRO A 27 7.91 -3.84 10.48
C PRO A 27 8.91 -4.33 11.52
N ILE A 28 9.43 -5.53 11.31
CA ILE A 28 10.44 -6.13 12.21
C ILE A 28 11.66 -6.56 11.43
N VAL A 29 12.81 -6.55 12.10
CA VAL A 29 14.04 -7.18 11.63
C VAL A 29 14.14 -8.57 12.24
N GLU A 30 14.32 -9.57 11.39
CA GLU A 30 14.53 -10.96 11.77
C GLU A 30 15.95 -11.41 11.38
N VAL A 31 16.57 -12.20 12.23
CA VAL A 31 17.85 -12.89 11.99
C VAL A 31 17.66 -14.34 12.42
N ASP A 32 17.97 -15.28 11.53
CA ASP A 32 17.77 -16.72 11.77
C ASP A 32 16.33 -17.06 12.26
N GLY A 33 15.33 -16.35 11.73
CA GLY A 33 13.93 -16.55 12.12
C GLY A 33 13.52 -15.97 13.47
N SER A 34 14.44 -15.28 14.17
CA SER A 34 14.16 -14.62 15.45
C SER A 34 14.08 -13.11 15.28
N VAL A 35 13.13 -12.46 15.97
CA VAL A 35 12.98 -11.00 15.94
C VAL A 35 14.15 -10.35 16.67
N LEU A 36 14.88 -9.51 15.96
CA LEU A 36 15.98 -8.73 16.53
C LEU A 36 15.50 -7.37 17.06
N CYS A 37 14.68 -6.67 16.29
CA CYS A 37 14.07 -5.40 16.72
C CYS A 37 12.82 -5.07 15.87
N GLU A 38 12.04 -4.13 16.39
CA GLU A 38 10.95 -3.48 15.67
C GLU A 38 11.46 -2.20 14.97
N ILE A 39 10.92 -1.90 13.80
CA ILE A 39 11.24 -0.72 13.01
C ILE A 39 10.15 0.32 13.21
N ASP A 40 10.51 1.58 13.40
CA ASP A 40 9.53 2.66 13.40
C ASP A 40 9.00 2.94 11.98
N GLY A 41 7.79 2.48 11.73
CA GLY A 41 7.04 2.69 10.49
C GLY A 41 6.03 3.84 10.55
N SER A 42 6.04 4.66 11.61
CA SER A 42 5.00 5.67 11.86
C SER A 42 4.80 6.63 10.69
N SER A 43 5.90 7.13 10.10
CA SER A 43 5.83 8.03 8.93
C SER A 43 5.26 7.35 7.68
N LEU A 44 5.52 6.06 7.51
CA LEU A 44 4.96 5.24 6.43
C LEU A 44 3.45 5.09 6.59
N PHE A 45 2.98 4.82 7.81
CA PHE A 45 1.57 4.62 8.09
C PHE A 45 0.74 5.87 7.84
N VAL A 46 1.28 7.07 8.09
CA VAL A 46 0.59 8.33 7.77
C VAL A 46 0.26 8.40 6.27
N GLY A 47 1.23 8.12 5.41
CA GLY A 47 1.02 8.10 3.96
C GLY A 47 0.09 6.98 3.51
N ALA A 48 0.27 5.76 4.05
CA ALA A 48 -0.54 4.60 3.72
C ALA A 48 -2.00 4.78 4.16
N ASP A 49 -2.25 5.33 5.36
CA ASP A 49 -3.60 5.62 5.86
C ASP A 49 -4.31 6.67 4.99
N ALA A 50 -3.60 7.72 4.57
CA ALA A 50 -4.14 8.73 3.66
C ALA A 50 -4.47 8.15 2.27
N ALA A 51 -3.60 7.29 1.72
CA ALA A 51 -3.82 6.61 0.46
C ALA A 51 -5.03 5.66 0.54
N ARG A 52 -5.13 4.88 1.63
CA ARG A 52 -6.27 4.00 1.88
C ARG A 52 -7.58 4.78 1.93
N ALA A 53 -7.63 5.87 2.70
CA ALA A 53 -8.82 6.71 2.79
C ALA A 53 -9.23 7.27 1.42
N ALA A 54 -8.28 7.63 0.57
CA ALA A 54 -8.56 8.11 -0.78
C ALA A 54 -9.15 7.00 -1.68
N VAL A 55 -8.65 5.77 -1.57
CA VAL A 55 -9.21 4.60 -2.29
C VAL A 55 -10.61 4.28 -1.77
N ASP A 56 -10.82 4.26 -0.45
CA ASP A 56 -12.11 4.00 0.16
C ASP A 56 -13.18 5.02 -0.30
N LEU A 57 -12.78 6.28 -0.48
CA LEU A 57 -13.66 7.31 -1.02
C LEU A 57 -14.08 7.00 -2.47
N LEU A 58 -13.15 6.55 -3.34
CA LEU A 58 -13.49 6.19 -4.71
C LEU A 58 -14.41 4.97 -4.79
N VAL A 59 -14.26 4.02 -3.87
CA VAL A 59 -15.17 2.88 -3.75
C VAL A 59 -16.54 3.35 -3.27
N ALA A 60 -16.61 4.21 -2.26
CA ALA A 60 -17.86 4.79 -1.76
C ALA A 60 -18.59 5.64 -2.81
N GLU A 61 -17.85 6.36 -3.65
CA GLU A 61 -18.38 7.14 -4.78
C GLU A 61 -18.77 6.26 -5.99
N GLN A 62 -18.64 4.94 -5.89
CA GLN A 62 -18.91 3.98 -6.98
C GLN A 62 -18.10 4.25 -8.26
N LEU A 63 -16.90 4.77 -8.11
CA LEU A 63 -15.96 4.98 -9.21
C LEU A 63 -15.04 3.77 -9.42
N LEU A 64 -14.79 3.04 -8.35
CA LEU A 64 -14.07 1.76 -8.34
C LEU A 64 -14.88 0.74 -7.54
N GLU A 65 -14.79 -0.52 -7.92
CA GLU A 65 -15.32 -1.68 -7.20
C GLU A 65 -14.15 -2.47 -6.60
N GLU A 66 -14.20 -2.77 -5.31
CA GLU A 66 -13.24 -3.64 -4.67
C GLU A 66 -13.65 -5.10 -4.90
N GLU A 67 -12.85 -5.83 -5.69
CA GLU A 67 -13.12 -7.22 -6.04
C GLU A 67 -12.47 -8.21 -5.08
N ALA A 68 -11.30 -7.85 -4.54
CA ALA A 68 -10.56 -8.71 -3.62
C ALA A 68 -9.62 -7.88 -2.74
N VAL A 69 -9.39 -8.39 -1.53
CA VAL A 69 -8.39 -7.88 -0.57
C VAL A 69 -7.59 -9.07 -0.06
N ASP A 70 -6.27 -8.91 0.00
CA ASP A 70 -5.37 -9.89 0.59
C ASP A 70 -4.34 -9.19 1.49
N ASP A 71 -4.17 -9.73 2.71
CA ASP A 71 -3.18 -9.26 3.67
C ASP A 71 -2.09 -10.31 3.81
N HIS A 72 -0.84 -9.95 3.47
CA HIS A 72 0.29 -10.86 3.51
C HIS A 72 1.54 -10.16 4.01
N ASP A 73 2.54 -10.98 4.40
CA ASP A 73 3.84 -10.48 4.78
C ASP A 73 4.77 -10.40 3.57
N VAL A 74 5.38 -9.24 3.38
CA VAL A 74 6.47 -9.03 2.43
C VAL A 74 7.79 -9.13 3.19
N ARG A 75 8.76 -9.84 2.61
CA ARG A 75 10.09 -10.01 3.18
C ARG A 75 11.14 -9.42 2.26
N LYS A 76 11.95 -8.53 2.80
CA LYS A 76 13.11 -7.96 2.11
C LYS A 76 14.38 -8.50 2.75
N HIS A 77 15.21 -9.13 1.95
CA HIS A 77 16.43 -9.77 2.39
C HIS A 77 17.63 -8.83 2.19
N TYR A 78 18.49 -8.75 3.18
CA TYR A 78 19.74 -8.01 3.19
C TYR A 78 20.87 -8.97 3.50
N ILE A 79 22.00 -8.81 2.81
CA ILE A 79 23.17 -9.69 2.99
C ILE A 79 23.71 -9.66 4.42
N ASP A 80 23.63 -8.50 5.08
CA ASP A 80 24.03 -8.27 6.47
C ASP A 80 23.33 -7.05 7.06
N GLY A 81 23.55 -6.80 8.34
CA GLY A 81 22.97 -5.66 9.05
C GLY A 81 23.49 -4.30 8.60
N ALA A 82 24.73 -4.23 8.13
CA ALA A 82 25.31 -2.97 7.63
C ALA A 82 24.58 -2.53 6.35
N ALA A 83 24.31 -3.44 5.42
CA ALA A 83 23.54 -3.17 4.21
C ALA A 83 22.10 -2.73 4.55
N LEU A 84 21.47 -3.34 5.56
CA LEU A 84 20.15 -2.96 6.01
C LEU A 84 20.14 -1.54 6.58
N VAL A 85 21.08 -1.20 7.48
CA VAL A 85 21.19 0.14 8.07
C VAL A 85 21.39 1.20 6.98
N ALA A 86 22.29 0.95 6.03
CA ALA A 86 22.58 1.88 4.94
C ALA A 86 21.36 2.15 4.05
N ASP A 87 20.54 1.12 3.75
CA ASP A 87 19.32 1.28 2.96
C ASP A 87 18.27 2.14 3.70
N PHE A 88 18.21 2.02 5.02
CA PHE A 88 17.22 2.73 5.84
C PHE A 88 17.57 4.19 6.13
N GLU A 89 18.83 4.59 5.98
CA GLU A 89 19.23 6.00 6.12
C GLU A 89 18.54 6.91 5.10
N THR A 90 18.16 6.37 3.96
CA THR A 90 17.53 7.11 2.85
C THR A 90 16.01 6.94 2.77
N GLY A 91 15.43 6.08 3.59
CA GLY A 91 14.03 5.69 3.52
C GLY A 91 13.12 6.32 4.58
N GLY A 92 11.81 6.12 4.43
CA GLY A 92 10.77 6.53 5.41
C GLY A 92 10.64 5.62 6.62
N ARG A 93 11.47 4.57 6.72
CA ARG A 93 11.53 3.62 7.83
C ARG A 93 12.72 3.96 8.71
N LYS A 94 12.57 3.84 10.02
CA LYS A 94 13.64 4.15 10.96
C LYS A 94 13.91 2.99 11.90
N ILE A 95 15.16 2.54 11.90
CA ILE A 95 15.63 1.64 12.95
C ILE A 95 15.77 2.49 14.21
N PRO A 96 15.22 2.06 15.37
CA PRO A 96 15.41 2.76 16.64
C PRO A 96 16.91 2.96 16.92
N VAL A 97 17.29 4.17 17.32
CA VAL A 97 18.71 4.53 17.50
C VAL A 97 19.46 3.53 18.39
N ALA A 98 18.81 3.06 19.46
CA ALA A 98 19.37 2.05 20.35
C ALA A 98 19.60 0.68 19.69
N ALA A 99 18.87 0.35 18.62
CA ALA A 99 19.00 -0.91 17.91
C ALA A 99 20.03 -0.87 16.77
N ILE A 100 20.41 0.32 16.28
CA ILE A 100 21.34 0.46 15.16
C ILE A 100 22.65 -0.30 15.38
N PRO A 101 23.37 -0.16 16.53
CA PRO A 101 24.63 -0.89 16.74
C PRO A 101 24.44 -2.41 16.72
N VAL A 102 23.33 -2.90 17.27
CA VAL A 102 23.01 -4.34 17.31
C VAL A 102 22.73 -4.87 15.91
N VAL A 103 21.91 -4.16 15.13
CA VAL A 103 21.62 -4.53 13.74
C VAL A 103 22.89 -4.48 12.91
N GLN A 104 23.67 -3.40 13.01
CA GLN A 104 24.89 -3.18 12.22
C GLN A 104 25.96 -4.23 12.47
N ALA A 105 25.99 -4.83 13.66
CA ALA A 105 26.93 -5.89 14.03
C ALA A 105 26.56 -7.29 13.47
N VAL A 106 25.41 -7.43 12.82
CA VAL A 106 25.00 -8.71 12.24
C VAL A 106 25.76 -8.95 10.93
N GLU A 107 26.62 -9.97 10.91
CA GLU A 107 27.45 -10.37 9.77
C GLU A 107 26.81 -11.45 8.89
N ARG A 108 25.51 -11.61 8.94
CA ARG A 108 24.74 -12.59 8.17
C ARG A 108 23.41 -12.01 7.73
N GLU A 109 22.66 -12.78 6.96
CA GLU A 109 21.38 -12.34 6.40
C GLU A 109 20.45 -11.76 7.46
N CYS A 110 19.94 -10.56 7.17
CA CYS A 110 18.85 -9.92 7.88
C CYS A 110 17.61 -9.88 6.98
N VAL A 111 16.45 -10.11 7.56
CA VAL A 111 15.16 -10.05 6.85
C VAL A 111 14.30 -8.99 7.50
N VAL A 112 13.83 -8.03 6.71
CA VAL A 112 12.78 -7.10 7.15
C VAL A 112 11.45 -7.69 6.72
N ARG A 113 10.57 -7.92 7.68
CA ARG A 113 9.21 -8.40 7.44
C ARG A 113 8.22 -7.28 7.67
N GLU A 114 7.41 -6.99 6.66
CA GLU A 114 6.37 -5.97 6.68
C GLU A 114 5.01 -6.59 6.36
N ARG A 115 3.98 -6.16 7.06
CA ARG A 115 2.61 -6.52 6.73
C ARG A 115 2.09 -5.61 5.64
N CYS A 116 1.62 -6.19 4.55
CA CYS A 116 1.08 -5.46 3.40
C CYS A 116 -0.34 -5.90 3.09
N ARG A 117 -1.11 -4.97 2.52
CA ARG A 117 -2.43 -5.22 1.96
C ARG A 117 -2.40 -4.98 0.46
N VAL A 118 -2.87 -5.94 -0.32
CA VAL A 118 -3.17 -5.79 -1.73
C VAL A 118 -4.67 -5.71 -1.91
N ARG A 119 -5.13 -4.69 -2.64
CA ARG A 119 -6.52 -4.55 -3.05
C ARG A 119 -6.59 -4.65 -4.56
N ARG A 120 -7.51 -5.43 -5.07
CA ARG A 120 -7.84 -5.47 -6.49
C ARG A 120 -9.10 -4.64 -6.70
N LEU A 121 -8.95 -3.58 -7.49
CA LEU A 121 -9.99 -2.60 -7.75
C LEU A 121 -10.32 -2.59 -9.25
N ARG A 122 -11.60 -2.67 -9.60
CA ARG A 122 -12.07 -2.57 -10.97
C ARG A 122 -12.67 -1.18 -11.22
N ARG A 123 -12.43 -0.62 -12.39
CA ARG A 123 -13.12 0.57 -12.84
C ARG A 123 -14.60 0.27 -13.08
N ILE A 124 -15.49 1.03 -12.43
CA ILE A 124 -16.91 1.03 -12.75
C ILE A 124 -17.16 2.05 -13.87
N GLU A 125 -17.82 1.61 -14.93
CA GLU A 125 -18.35 2.54 -15.91
C GLU A 125 -19.58 3.24 -15.32
N ALA A 126 -19.62 4.57 -15.44
CA ALA A 126 -20.83 5.30 -15.14
C ALA A 126 -21.93 4.79 -16.05
N ALA A 127 -23.05 4.30 -15.48
CA ALA A 127 -24.20 3.96 -16.29
C ALA A 127 -24.50 5.13 -17.23
N PRO A 128 -24.76 4.86 -18.53
CA PRO A 128 -25.13 5.93 -19.46
C PRO A 128 -26.28 6.68 -18.82
N ARG A 129 -26.09 8.00 -18.60
CA ARG A 129 -27.16 8.86 -18.12
C ARG A 129 -28.29 8.68 -19.13
N GLY A 130 -29.34 7.95 -18.73
CA GLY A 130 -30.51 7.75 -19.55
C GLY A 130 -30.94 9.13 -20.05
N LEU A 131 -30.94 9.31 -21.35
CA LEU A 131 -31.59 10.46 -21.98
C LEU A 131 -33.03 10.39 -21.46
N GLY A 132 -33.32 11.27 -20.47
CA GLY A 132 -34.64 11.40 -19.90
C GLY A 132 -35.63 11.49 -21.05
N GLY A 133 -36.59 10.57 -21.05
CA GLY A 133 -37.60 10.46 -22.08
C GLY A 133 -38.21 11.82 -22.39
N LEU A 134 -37.91 12.33 -23.57
CA LEU A 134 -38.74 13.30 -24.22
C LEU A 134 -40.07 12.59 -24.48
N GLY A 135 -41.02 12.81 -23.55
CA GLY A 135 -42.40 12.40 -23.76
C GLY A 135 -42.93 13.03 -25.06
N TRP A 136 -43.01 12.19 -26.07
CA TRP A 136 -43.80 12.53 -27.24
C TRP A 136 -45.26 12.30 -26.84
N THR A 137 -45.96 13.37 -26.53
CA THR A 137 -47.41 13.37 -26.61
C THR A 137 -47.79 13.57 -28.05
N ALA A 138 -48.24 12.51 -28.67
CA ALA A 138 -48.86 12.61 -29.97
C ALA A 138 -50.24 13.29 -29.87
N PRO A 139 -50.68 14.06 -30.85
CA PRO A 139 -51.97 14.73 -30.88
C PRO A 139 -53.16 13.80 -30.96
#